data_9080bcc430c617de820bbb3e13982255
#
_entry.id   9080bcc430c617de820bbb3e13982255
#
_cell.length_a   1.000
_cell.length_b   1.000
_cell.length_c   1.000
_cell.angle_alpha   90.00
_cell.angle_beta   90.00
_cell.angle_gamma   90.00
#
_symmetry.space_group_name_H-M   'P 1'
#
loop_
_entity.id
_entity.type
_entity.pdbx_description
1 polymer ?
#
loop_
_entity_poly.entity_id
_entity_poly.type
_entity_poly.pdbx_seq_one_letter_code
_entity_poly.pdbx_strand_id
1 'polypeptide(L)'
;NIYFHKNFDITWIRELGLVNPDFKIMSLSPNLNESWIEKYPYANWDTNAFKSNPIFSSEWVVKYPKLYWNSHFHQFRYRKQIIDDCDFKIEMFLESPSANWNYDQICKSRYFDISWIKILDIHKLNFANIIRNPNFSIEWVRQYPYLDWCFLTLSTIYKFHISWVKMFPLAAWSYRNILNNDNFGIEWLEAEPKLKEFIPCYNISNPNFE
;
A
#
# COMPACT_ATOMS: atom_id res chain seq x y z
N ASN A 1 -27.44 25.25 -12.38
CA ASN A 1 -27.85 23.96 -11.83
C ASN A 1 -27.99 24.11 -10.31
N ILE A 2 -29.16 23.77 -9.77
CA ILE A 2 -29.49 23.95 -8.35
C ILE A 2 -28.49 23.24 -7.42
N TYR A 3 -27.94 22.10 -7.83
CA TYR A 3 -27.00 21.30 -7.05
C TYR A 3 -25.66 22.00 -6.78
N PHE A 4 -25.34 23.06 -7.51
CA PHE A 4 -24.13 23.88 -7.32
C PHE A 4 -24.43 25.22 -6.63
N HIS A 5 -25.68 25.44 -6.22
CA HIS A 5 -26.01 26.64 -5.47
C HIS A 5 -25.29 26.57 -4.09
N LYS A 6 -24.66 27.69 -3.68
CA LYS A 6 -23.82 27.77 -2.47
C LYS A 6 -24.49 27.29 -1.17
N ASN A 7 -25.82 27.36 -1.10
CA ASN A 7 -26.62 26.95 0.05
C ASN A 7 -27.39 25.65 -0.22
N PHE A 8 -27.10 24.94 -1.33
CA PHE A 8 -27.81 23.69 -1.62
C PHE A 8 -27.53 22.65 -0.55
N ASP A 9 -28.58 22.08 -0.03
CA ASP A 9 -28.53 20.92 0.87
C ASP A 9 -29.43 19.80 0.35
N ILE A 10 -29.12 18.57 0.69
CA ILE A 10 -29.85 17.37 0.24
C ILE A 10 -31.32 17.37 0.70
N THR A 11 -31.67 18.11 1.75
CA THR A 11 -33.03 18.27 2.23
C THR A 11 -33.92 18.96 1.19
N TRP A 12 -33.35 19.81 0.32
CA TRP A 12 -34.05 20.48 -0.75
C TRP A 12 -34.69 19.53 -1.76
N ILE A 13 -34.16 18.30 -1.90
CA ILE A 13 -34.80 17.25 -2.72
C ILE A 13 -36.26 17.07 -2.30
N ARG A 14 -36.50 16.97 -1.02
CA ARG A 14 -37.85 16.79 -0.47
C ARG A 14 -38.62 18.09 -0.42
N GLU A 15 -37.99 19.17 0.03
CA GLU A 15 -38.63 20.48 0.23
C GLU A 15 -39.13 21.09 -1.08
N LEU A 16 -38.39 20.91 -2.15
CA LEU A 16 -38.71 21.40 -3.48
C LEU A 16 -39.46 20.37 -4.36
N GLY A 17 -39.73 19.17 -3.81
CA GLY A 17 -40.41 18.10 -4.54
C GLY A 17 -39.66 17.65 -5.79
N LEU A 18 -38.29 17.63 -5.74
CA LEU A 18 -37.48 17.24 -6.90
C LEU A 18 -37.74 15.76 -7.24
N VAL A 19 -38.38 15.55 -8.37
CA VAL A 19 -38.63 14.21 -8.91
C VAL A 19 -37.40 13.77 -9.68
N ASN A 20 -36.87 12.58 -9.38
CA ASN A 20 -35.66 12.01 -9.99
C ASN A 20 -34.41 12.90 -9.85
N PRO A 21 -33.93 13.17 -8.64
CA PRO A 21 -32.71 13.93 -8.44
C PRO A 21 -31.51 13.23 -9.08
N ASP A 22 -30.66 14.04 -9.73
CA ASP A 22 -29.45 13.52 -10.37
C ASP A 22 -28.30 13.42 -9.37
N PHE A 23 -28.16 12.27 -8.73
CA PHE A 23 -27.10 11.98 -7.75
C PHE A 23 -25.71 11.97 -8.38
N LYS A 24 -25.57 11.70 -9.69
CA LYS A 24 -24.29 11.81 -10.37
C LYS A 24 -23.80 13.25 -10.43
N ILE A 25 -24.70 14.17 -10.78
CA ILE A 25 -24.36 15.60 -10.78
C ILE A 25 -24.16 16.09 -9.35
N MET A 26 -24.95 15.64 -8.39
CA MET A 26 -24.79 15.99 -6.97
C MET A 26 -23.46 15.53 -6.41
N SER A 27 -22.88 14.45 -6.93
CA SER A 27 -21.55 13.96 -6.54
C SER A 27 -20.42 14.95 -6.83
N LEU A 28 -20.65 15.89 -7.77
CA LEU A 28 -19.73 16.98 -8.12
C LEU A 28 -19.99 18.26 -7.30
N SER A 29 -21.04 18.29 -6.48
CA SER A 29 -21.39 19.48 -5.71
C SER A 29 -20.30 19.87 -4.70
N PRO A 30 -19.91 21.14 -4.62
CA PRO A 30 -18.98 21.61 -3.59
C PRO A 30 -19.54 21.49 -2.16
N ASN A 31 -20.87 21.34 -2.04
CA ASN A 31 -21.55 21.19 -0.75
C ASN A 31 -21.75 19.72 -0.35
N LEU A 32 -21.32 18.78 -1.21
CA LEU A 32 -21.40 17.35 -0.88
C LEU A 32 -20.81 17.11 0.50
N ASN A 33 -21.52 16.36 1.31
CA ASN A 33 -21.03 15.91 2.60
C ASN A 33 -21.53 14.50 2.90
N GLU A 34 -20.94 13.88 3.89
CA GLU A 34 -21.17 12.48 4.21
C GLU A 34 -22.65 12.20 4.56
N SER A 35 -23.32 13.13 5.22
CA SER A 35 -24.74 12.96 5.60
C SER A 35 -25.67 12.77 4.39
N TRP A 36 -25.27 13.27 3.20
CA TRP A 36 -26.03 13.06 1.97
C TRP A 36 -25.99 11.60 1.55
N ILE A 37 -24.84 10.97 1.69
CA ILE A 37 -24.65 9.55 1.38
C ILE A 37 -25.40 8.69 2.39
N GLU A 38 -25.33 9.02 3.67
CA GLU A 38 -26.11 8.34 4.72
C GLU A 38 -27.60 8.36 4.47
N LYS A 39 -28.11 9.51 4.00
CA LYS A 39 -29.52 9.69 3.73
C LYS A 39 -30.00 8.93 2.48
N TYR A 40 -29.13 8.78 1.48
CA TYR A 40 -29.44 8.11 0.22
C TYR A 40 -28.36 7.06 -0.14
N PRO A 41 -28.17 6.01 0.69
CA PRO A 41 -27.05 5.07 0.53
C PRO A 41 -27.16 4.17 -0.69
N TYR A 42 -28.32 4.10 -1.32
CA TYR A 42 -28.58 3.29 -2.52
C TYR A 42 -28.75 4.15 -3.79
N ALA A 43 -28.54 5.45 -3.68
CA ALA A 43 -28.65 6.33 -4.84
C ALA A 43 -27.49 6.08 -5.83
N ASN A 44 -27.70 6.46 -7.09
CA ASN A 44 -26.72 6.27 -8.13
C ASN A 44 -25.65 7.39 -8.10
N TRP A 45 -24.87 7.43 -7.00
CA TRP A 45 -23.75 8.33 -6.84
C TRP A 45 -22.63 8.06 -7.84
N ASP A 46 -21.97 9.11 -8.35
CA ASP A 46 -20.73 8.98 -9.07
C ASP A 46 -19.55 8.98 -8.09
N THR A 47 -19.11 7.80 -7.69
CA THR A 47 -17.99 7.65 -6.76
C THR A 47 -16.66 8.17 -7.34
N ASN A 48 -16.55 8.29 -8.67
CA ASN A 48 -15.39 8.93 -9.28
C ASN A 48 -15.36 10.44 -9.03
N ALA A 49 -16.54 11.08 -9.03
CA ALA A 49 -16.66 12.49 -8.72
C ALA A 49 -16.29 12.81 -7.26
N PHE A 50 -16.56 11.89 -6.32
CA PHE A 50 -16.20 12.06 -4.91
C PHE A 50 -14.72 12.34 -4.70
N LYS A 51 -13.85 11.70 -5.49
CA LYS A 51 -12.40 11.84 -5.38
C LYS A 51 -11.88 13.27 -5.61
N SER A 52 -12.61 14.02 -6.41
CA SER A 52 -12.30 15.42 -6.70
C SER A 52 -12.88 16.37 -5.66
N ASN A 53 -13.66 15.85 -4.71
CA ASN A 53 -14.26 16.66 -3.67
C ASN A 53 -13.33 16.77 -2.46
N PRO A 54 -12.99 17.99 -1.99
CA PRO A 54 -12.04 18.19 -0.91
C PRO A 54 -12.46 17.59 0.45
N ILE A 55 -13.74 17.28 0.63
CA ILE A 55 -14.25 16.64 1.85
C ILE A 55 -14.28 15.12 1.77
N PHE A 56 -13.91 14.54 0.59
CA PHE A 56 -13.88 13.10 0.45
C PHE A 56 -12.87 12.47 1.42
N SER A 57 -13.34 11.53 2.21
CA SER A 57 -12.50 10.66 3.04
C SER A 57 -12.52 9.25 2.48
N SER A 58 -11.37 8.62 2.43
CA SER A 58 -11.23 7.21 2.06
C SER A 58 -11.97 6.26 3.01
N GLU A 59 -12.27 6.69 4.23
CA GLU A 59 -13.13 5.98 5.17
C GLU A 59 -14.52 5.74 4.59
N TRP A 60 -14.98 6.59 3.65
CA TRP A 60 -16.25 6.38 2.96
C TRP A 60 -16.29 5.09 2.15
N VAL A 61 -15.15 4.65 1.61
CA VAL A 61 -15.06 3.38 0.87
C VAL A 61 -15.40 2.20 1.78
N VAL A 62 -14.96 2.28 3.03
CA VAL A 62 -15.20 1.26 4.06
C VAL A 62 -16.60 1.41 4.63
N LYS A 63 -17.00 2.64 4.98
CA LYS A 63 -18.29 2.94 5.62
C LYS A 63 -19.48 2.68 4.68
N TYR A 64 -19.30 2.88 3.37
CA TYR A 64 -20.37 2.73 2.38
C TYR A 64 -20.04 1.67 1.32
N PRO A 65 -19.84 0.38 1.68
CA PRO A 65 -19.43 -0.69 0.77
C PRO A 65 -20.47 -0.99 -0.32
N LYS A 66 -21.73 -0.57 -0.10
CA LYS A 66 -22.83 -0.72 -1.07
C LYS A 66 -22.81 0.34 -2.18
N LEU A 67 -22.04 1.42 -2.01
CA LEU A 67 -21.79 2.32 -3.12
C LEU A 67 -20.98 1.58 -4.16
N TYR A 68 -21.38 1.70 -5.42
CA TYR A 68 -20.64 1.09 -6.53
C TYR A 68 -19.31 1.83 -6.71
N TRP A 69 -18.32 1.46 -5.91
CA TRP A 69 -16.94 1.89 -6.06
C TRP A 69 -16.36 1.22 -7.29
N ASN A 70 -16.61 1.79 -8.45
CA ASN A 70 -16.43 1.22 -9.78
C ASN A 70 -15.04 0.58 -9.98
N SER A 71 -14.98 -0.53 -10.73
CA SER A 71 -13.76 -1.25 -11.12
C SER A 71 -12.72 -0.38 -11.86
N HIS A 72 -13.05 0.82 -12.30
CA HIS A 72 -12.10 1.85 -12.77
C HIS A 72 -11.23 2.41 -11.64
N PHE A 73 -11.50 2.07 -10.39
CA PHE A 73 -10.48 2.13 -9.33
C PHE A 73 -9.22 1.32 -9.74
N HIS A 74 -9.32 0.44 -10.73
CA HIS A 74 -8.23 -0.40 -11.20
C HIS A 74 -7.13 0.31 -11.97
N GLN A 75 -7.37 1.44 -12.59
CA GLN A 75 -6.43 1.93 -13.61
C GLN A 75 -5.64 3.19 -13.26
N PHE A 76 -5.97 4.02 -12.26
CA PHE A 76 -5.28 5.31 -12.12
C PHE A 76 -4.89 5.72 -10.71
N ARG A 77 -3.74 6.36 -10.61
CA ARG A 77 -3.09 7.27 -9.62
C ARG A 77 -3.76 7.45 -8.23
N TYR A 78 -5.10 7.36 -8.14
CA TYR A 78 -5.85 7.54 -6.90
C TYR A 78 -5.81 6.36 -5.94
N ARG A 79 -5.51 5.13 -6.42
CA ARG A 79 -5.23 4.01 -5.51
C ARG A 79 -3.96 4.24 -4.70
N LYS A 80 -2.95 4.83 -5.35
CA LYS A 80 -1.73 5.23 -4.67
C LYS A 80 -2.07 6.29 -3.62
N GLN A 81 -2.91 7.27 -3.97
CA GLN A 81 -3.29 8.37 -3.10
C GLN A 81 -4.18 7.93 -1.93
N ILE A 82 -5.19 7.07 -2.15
CA ILE A 82 -6.05 6.58 -1.06
C ILE A 82 -5.27 5.77 -0.01
N ILE A 83 -4.26 5.01 -0.41
CA ILE A 83 -3.44 4.25 0.55
C ILE A 83 -2.24 5.05 1.03
N ASP A 84 -1.73 6.01 0.23
CA ASP A 84 -0.70 6.95 0.66
C ASP A 84 -1.28 8.03 1.59
N ASP A 85 -2.54 8.46 1.38
CA ASP A 85 -3.26 9.44 2.20
C ASP A 85 -3.99 8.80 3.39
N CYS A 86 -4.42 7.55 3.25
CA CYS A 86 -4.94 6.73 4.33
C CYS A 86 -3.89 5.69 4.69
N ASP A 87 -3.37 5.81 5.83
CA ASP A 87 -2.62 4.78 6.51
C ASP A 87 -3.46 3.51 6.51
N PHE A 88 -3.29 2.64 5.50
CA PHE A 88 -4.03 1.40 5.41
C PHE A 88 -3.90 0.63 6.72
N LYS A 89 -5.03 0.32 7.32
CA LYS A 89 -5.12 -0.50 8.53
C LYS A 89 -5.83 -1.79 8.20
N ILE A 90 -5.47 -2.86 8.88
CA ILE A 90 -6.04 -4.19 8.61
C ILE A 90 -7.54 -4.25 8.86
N GLU A 91 -8.06 -3.42 9.76
CA GLU A 91 -9.48 -3.30 10.06
C GLU A 91 -10.29 -2.93 8.82
N MET A 92 -9.72 -2.08 7.94
CA MET A 92 -10.36 -1.69 6.67
C MET A 92 -10.57 -2.91 5.76
N PHE A 93 -9.59 -3.84 5.75
CA PHE A 93 -9.73 -5.09 5.01
C PHE A 93 -10.77 -6.01 5.65
N LEU A 94 -10.77 -6.12 6.98
CA LEU A 94 -11.72 -6.98 7.71
C LEU A 94 -13.18 -6.54 7.51
N GLU A 95 -13.42 -5.24 7.41
CA GLU A 95 -14.76 -4.69 7.16
C GLU A 95 -15.24 -4.92 5.72
N SER A 96 -14.32 -5.03 4.76
CA SER A 96 -14.66 -5.19 3.35
C SER A 96 -13.69 -6.13 2.63
N PRO A 97 -13.61 -7.42 3.00
CA PRO A 97 -12.62 -8.36 2.46
C PRO A 97 -12.78 -8.65 0.96
N SER A 98 -13.99 -8.47 0.44
CA SER A 98 -14.31 -8.64 -0.99
C SER A 98 -13.99 -7.42 -1.85
N ALA A 99 -13.59 -6.29 -1.23
CA ALA A 99 -13.20 -5.12 -1.98
C ALA A 99 -11.91 -5.41 -2.79
N ASN A 100 -11.77 -4.69 -3.90
CA ASN A 100 -10.61 -4.89 -4.76
C ASN A 100 -9.40 -4.13 -4.23
N TRP A 101 -8.74 -4.71 -3.24
CA TRP A 101 -7.59 -4.17 -2.57
C TRP A 101 -6.32 -4.17 -3.45
N ASN A 102 -5.53 -3.11 -3.37
CA ASN A 102 -4.22 -3.05 -3.97
C ASN A 102 -3.18 -3.62 -3.00
N TYR A 103 -2.82 -4.89 -3.17
CA TYR A 103 -1.89 -5.60 -2.30
C TYR A 103 -0.47 -5.01 -2.33
N ASP A 104 -0.03 -4.42 -3.45
CA ASP A 104 1.26 -3.72 -3.48
C ASP A 104 1.31 -2.52 -2.54
N GLN A 105 0.21 -1.79 -2.42
CA GLN A 105 0.11 -0.68 -1.50
C GLN A 105 -0.05 -1.15 -0.05
N ILE A 106 -0.83 -2.20 0.19
CA ILE A 106 -0.94 -2.82 1.51
C ILE A 106 0.45 -3.21 2.01
N CYS A 107 1.27 -3.87 1.17
CA CYS A 107 2.64 -4.26 1.53
C CYS A 107 3.57 -3.06 1.82
N LYS A 108 3.27 -1.88 1.29
CA LYS A 108 4.03 -0.63 1.52
C LYS A 108 3.49 0.21 2.67
N SER A 109 2.34 -0.15 3.25
CA SER A 109 1.75 0.60 4.36
C SER A 109 2.72 0.72 5.54
N ARG A 110 2.83 1.90 6.13
CA ARG A 110 3.62 2.13 7.33
C ARG A 110 3.11 1.39 8.57
N TYR A 111 1.89 0.87 8.51
CA TYR A 111 1.31 0.03 9.56
C TYR A 111 1.39 -1.46 9.23
N PHE A 112 2.00 -1.84 8.08
CA PHE A 112 2.11 -3.24 7.72
C PHE A 112 2.81 -4.03 8.82
N ASP A 113 2.16 -5.12 9.24
CA ASP A 113 2.70 -6.10 10.18
C ASP A 113 2.62 -7.49 9.56
N ILE A 114 3.63 -8.33 9.81
CA ILE A 114 3.70 -9.66 9.21
C ILE A 114 2.55 -10.57 9.65
N SER A 115 1.92 -10.31 10.78
CA SER A 115 0.74 -11.06 11.22
C SER A 115 -0.44 -10.97 10.26
N TRP A 116 -0.47 -9.93 9.40
CA TRP A 116 -1.52 -9.74 8.40
C TRP A 116 -1.55 -10.85 7.33
N ILE A 117 -0.45 -11.60 7.15
CA ILE A 117 -0.42 -12.76 6.25
C ILE A 117 -1.44 -13.86 6.63
N LYS A 118 -1.91 -13.85 7.89
CA LYS A 118 -2.95 -14.78 8.36
C LYS A 118 -4.36 -14.37 7.93
N ILE A 119 -4.51 -13.14 7.48
CA ILE A 119 -5.79 -12.50 7.14
C ILE A 119 -5.87 -12.23 5.65
N LEU A 120 -4.77 -11.78 5.06
CA LEU A 120 -4.66 -11.44 3.65
C LEU A 120 -4.41 -12.68 2.79
N ASP A 121 -4.79 -12.60 1.52
CA ASP A 121 -4.45 -13.61 0.53
C ASP A 121 -2.93 -13.58 0.24
N ILE A 122 -2.21 -14.57 0.76
CA ILE A 122 -0.76 -14.66 0.70
C ILE A 122 -0.23 -14.67 -0.74
N HIS A 123 -0.99 -15.22 -1.69
CA HIS A 123 -0.62 -15.30 -3.11
C HIS A 123 -0.68 -13.95 -3.83
N LYS A 124 -1.32 -12.95 -3.22
CA LYS A 124 -1.39 -11.59 -3.73
C LYS A 124 -0.35 -10.65 -3.09
N LEU A 125 0.32 -11.11 -2.05
CA LEU A 125 1.34 -10.30 -1.37
C LEU A 125 2.61 -10.19 -2.22
N ASN A 126 3.16 -9.00 -2.27
CA ASN A 126 4.44 -8.73 -2.93
C ASN A 126 5.56 -8.68 -1.89
N PHE A 127 6.27 -9.80 -1.74
CA PHE A 127 7.35 -9.94 -0.75
C PHE A 127 8.52 -8.97 -1.01
N ALA A 128 8.78 -8.56 -2.25
CA ALA A 128 9.78 -7.53 -2.51
C ALA A 128 9.39 -6.16 -1.94
N ASN A 129 8.09 -5.83 -1.93
CA ASN A 129 7.59 -4.62 -1.27
C ASN A 129 7.60 -4.76 0.25
N ILE A 130 7.27 -5.95 0.79
CA ILE A 130 7.34 -6.21 2.24
C ILE A 130 8.78 -6.08 2.74
N ILE A 131 9.77 -6.62 2.01
CA ILE A 131 11.19 -6.51 2.36
C ILE A 131 11.65 -5.04 2.40
N ARG A 132 11.12 -4.18 1.52
CA ARG A 132 11.42 -2.74 1.48
C ARG A 132 10.58 -1.91 2.43
N ASN A 133 9.63 -2.52 3.12
CA ASN A 133 8.78 -1.79 4.06
C ASN A 133 9.61 -1.26 5.24
N PRO A 134 9.34 -0.02 5.72
CA PRO A 134 10.02 0.54 6.91
C PRO A 134 9.92 -0.34 8.15
N ASN A 135 8.84 -1.11 8.30
CA ASN A 135 8.64 -2.00 9.44
C ASN A 135 9.33 -3.37 9.27
N PHE A 136 9.91 -3.64 8.09
CA PHE A 136 10.53 -4.93 7.83
C PHE A 136 11.57 -5.29 8.90
N SER A 137 11.50 -6.52 9.38
CA SER A 137 12.48 -7.12 10.27
C SER A 137 12.91 -8.49 9.74
N ILE A 138 14.18 -8.82 9.88
CA ILE A 138 14.72 -10.15 9.51
C ILE A 138 14.08 -11.28 10.32
N GLU A 139 13.54 -10.94 11.50
CA GLU A 139 12.78 -11.88 12.32
C GLU A 139 11.53 -12.41 11.60
N TRP A 140 10.96 -11.65 10.68
CA TRP A 140 9.83 -12.10 9.87
C TRP A 140 10.23 -13.27 8.96
N VAL A 141 11.44 -13.20 8.38
CA VAL A 141 12.01 -14.29 7.58
C VAL A 141 12.23 -15.53 8.44
N ARG A 142 12.71 -15.34 9.67
CA ARG A 142 12.93 -16.44 10.64
C ARG A 142 11.61 -17.07 11.10
N GLN A 143 10.59 -16.25 11.34
CA GLN A 143 9.29 -16.70 11.80
C GLN A 143 8.49 -17.42 10.70
N TYR A 144 8.66 -17.01 9.44
CA TYR A 144 7.93 -17.54 8.30
C TYR A 144 8.90 -17.97 7.18
N PRO A 145 9.80 -18.94 7.41
CA PRO A 145 10.85 -19.32 6.46
C PRO A 145 10.32 -19.97 5.18
N TYR A 146 9.07 -20.40 5.17
CA TYR A 146 8.41 -21.03 4.04
C TYR A 146 7.81 -20.03 3.04
N LEU A 147 7.86 -18.73 3.32
CA LEU A 147 7.40 -17.69 2.42
C LEU A 147 8.44 -17.40 1.35
N ASP A 148 7.98 -16.84 0.24
CA ASP A 148 8.80 -16.55 -0.94
C ASP A 148 9.67 -15.29 -0.74
N TRP A 149 10.60 -15.37 0.24
CA TRP A 149 11.53 -14.30 0.54
C TRP A 149 12.59 -14.16 -0.55
N CYS A 150 12.63 -13.00 -1.21
CA CYS A 150 13.63 -12.71 -2.23
C CYS A 150 14.96 -12.28 -1.58
N PHE A 151 15.90 -13.22 -1.38
CA PHE A 151 17.22 -12.95 -0.79
C PHE A 151 18.09 -12.03 -1.66
N LEU A 152 17.85 -12.01 -2.98
CA LEU A 152 18.41 -11.01 -3.86
C LEU A 152 18.01 -9.58 -3.46
N THR A 153 16.72 -9.37 -3.17
CA THR A 153 16.20 -8.09 -2.68
C THR A 153 16.72 -7.78 -1.28
N LEU A 154 16.74 -8.78 -0.38
CA LEU A 154 17.30 -8.63 0.97
C LEU A 154 18.75 -8.14 0.94
N SER A 155 19.56 -8.61 -0.01
CA SER A 155 20.95 -8.18 -0.18
C SER A 155 21.11 -6.69 -0.55
N THR A 156 20.04 -6.01 -0.99
CA THR A 156 20.09 -4.62 -1.48
C THR A 156 19.50 -3.60 -0.52
N ILE A 157 18.79 -4.02 0.53
CA ILE A 157 18.09 -3.07 1.40
C ILE A 157 19.06 -2.37 2.36
N TYR A 158 18.77 -1.13 2.70
CA TYR A 158 19.58 -0.32 3.60
C TYR A 158 19.71 -0.88 5.03
N LYS A 159 18.77 -1.77 5.46
CA LYS A 159 18.81 -2.46 6.75
C LYS A 159 19.64 -3.74 6.73
N PHE A 160 20.17 -4.13 5.57
CA PHE A 160 20.94 -5.37 5.48
C PHE A 160 22.13 -5.35 6.42
N HIS A 161 22.37 -6.49 7.06
CA HIS A 161 23.54 -6.71 7.89
C HIS A 161 24.14 -8.08 7.59
N ILE A 162 25.47 -8.18 7.57
CA ILE A 162 26.19 -9.39 7.15
C ILE A 162 25.87 -10.62 8.01
N SER A 163 25.49 -10.42 9.26
CA SER A 163 25.06 -11.51 10.15
C SER A 163 23.87 -12.31 9.63
N TRP A 164 23.06 -11.72 8.71
CA TRP A 164 21.92 -12.41 8.12
C TRP A 164 22.36 -13.55 7.21
N VAL A 165 23.52 -13.44 6.56
CA VAL A 165 24.11 -14.53 5.77
C VAL A 165 24.40 -15.74 6.64
N LYS A 166 24.91 -15.51 7.86
CA LYS A 166 25.12 -16.58 8.85
C LYS A 166 23.82 -17.16 9.40
N MET A 167 22.79 -16.33 9.52
CA MET A 167 21.47 -16.76 9.99
C MET A 167 20.75 -17.64 8.95
N PHE A 168 20.98 -17.39 7.67
CA PHE A 168 20.37 -18.15 6.57
C PHE A 168 21.46 -18.62 5.57
N PRO A 169 22.33 -19.57 5.95
CA PRO A 169 23.51 -19.94 5.17
C PRO A 169 23.21 -20.67 3.87
N LEU A 170 22.00 -21.26 3.75
CA LEU A 170 21.56 -21.96 2.54
C LEU A 170 20.73 -21.06 1.59
N ALA A 171 20.51 -19.81 1.96
CA ALA A 171 19.74 -18.90 1.14
C ALA A 171 20.52 -18.38 -0.07
N ALA A 172 19.82 -18.07 -1.15
CA ALA A 172 20.39 -17.57 -2.39
C ALA A 172 20.78 -16.08 -2.28
N TRP A 173 21.76 -15.77 -1.45
CA TRP A 173 22.30 -14.42 -1.28
C TRP A 173 22.98 -13.92 -2.56
N SER A 174 22.81 -12.64 -2.87
CA SER A 174 23.59 -11.99 -3.91
C SER A 174 24.85 -11.34 -3.30
N TYR A 175 25.97 -12.04 -3.32
CA TYR A 175 27.26 -11.49 -2.83
C TYR A 175 27.66 -10.21 -3.56
N ARG A 176 27.32 -10.11 -4.85
CA ARG A 176 27.49 -8.88 -5.62
C ARG A 176 26.72 -7.70 -5.03
N ASN A 177 25.44 -7.91 -4.71
CA ASN A 177 24.61 -6.84 -4.13
C ASN A 177 25.06 -6.50 -2.71
N ILE A 178 25.56 -7.48 -1.96
CA ILE A 178 26.13 -7.26 -0.62
C ILE A 178 27.37 -6.37 -0.70
N LEU A 179 28.29 -6.62 -1.66
CA LEU A 179 29.47 -5.77 -1.88
C LEU A 179 29.13 -4.33 -2.30
N ASN A 180 28.00 -4.15 -3.00
CA ASN A 180 27.53 -2.83 -3.44
C ASN A 180 26.48 -2.21 -2.47
N ASN A 181 26.25 -2.83 -1.33
CA ASN A 181 25.32 -2.29 -0.35
C ASN A 181 25.89 -1.02 0.31
N ASP A 182 25.07 0.03 0.45
CA ASP A 182 25.49 1.30 1.04
C ASP A 182 26.05 1.15 2.47
N ASN A 183 25.65 0.11 3.19
CA ASN A 183 26.13 -0.20 4.54
C ASN A 183 27.38 -1.10 4.54
N PHE A 184 27.92 -1.46 3.37
CA PHE A 184 29.08 -2.33 3.30
C PHE A 184 30.24 -1.75 4.10
N GLY A 185 30.83 -2.58 4.97
CA GLY A 185 32.07 -2.29 5.69
C GLY A 185 33.10 -3.37 5.41
N ILE A 186 34.38 -3.01 5.46
CA ILE A 186 35.50 -3.93 5.18
C ILE A 186 35.49 -5.14 6.13
N GLU A 187 34.97 -4.98 7.34
CA GLU A 187 34.79 -6.03 8.34
C GLU A 187 33.85 -7.16 7.88
N TRP A 188 32.98 -6.87 6.86
CA TRP A 188 32.13 -7.91 6.30
C TRP A 188 32.90 -8.99 5.53
N LEU A 189 34.10 -8.66 5.01
CA LEU A 189 34.99 -9.62 4.36
C LEU A 189 35.60 -10.62 5.38
N GLU A 190 35.70 -10.23 6.64
CA GLU A 190 36.13 -11.12 7.72
C GLU A 190 34.95 -11.95 8.21
N ALA A 191 33.77 -11.33 8.29
CA ALA A 191 32.55 -11.99 8.74
C ALA A 191 32.05 -13.05 7.75
N GLU A 192 32.19 -12.82 6.44
CA GLU A 192 31.78 -13.73 5.35
C GLU A 192 32.90 -13.78 4.28
N PRO A 193 33.87 -14.70 4.43
CA PRO A 193 35.01 -14.80 3.54
C PRO A 193 34.70 -15.04 2.05
N LYS A 194 33.54 -15.64 1.74
CA LYS A 194 33.10 -15.84 0.36
C LYS A 194 32.97 -14.55 -0.43
N LEU A 195 32.71 -13.40 0.25
CA LEU A 195 32.68 -12.10 -0.40
C LEU A 195 33.98 -11.79 -1.17
N LYS A 196 35.14 -12.25 -0.66
CA LYS A 196 36.44 -12.03 -1.30
C LYS A 196 36.57 -12.64 -2.69
N GLU A 197 35.84 -13.74 -2.95
CA GLU A 197 35.82 -14.41 -4.24
C GLU A 197 35.15 -13.57 -5.34
N PHE A 198 34.30 -12.64 -4.97
CA PHE A 198 33.54 -11.78 -5.88
C PHE A 198 34.20 -10.42 -6.14
N ILE A 199 35.21 -10.02 -5.36
CA ILE A 199 35.94 -8.75 -5.53
C ILE A 199 36.61 -8.62 -6.87
N PRO A 200 37.37 -9.64 -7.39
CA PRO A 200 38.11 -9.51 -8.63
C PRO A 200 37.26 -9.35 -9.89
N CYS A 201 36.00 -9.73 -9.80
CA CYS A 201 35.08 -9.77 -10.93
C CYS A 201 34.38 -8.43 -11.21
N TYR A 202 34.56 -7.41 -10.36
CA TYR A 202 33.73 -6.19 -10.40
C TYR A 202 34.56 -4.92 -10.15
N ASN A 203 34.27 -3.88 -10.96
CA ASN A 203 34.45 -2.49 -10.51
C ASN A 203 33.51 -2.25 -9.34
N ILE A 204 34.00 -2.30 -8.12
CA ILE A 204 33.24 -2.03 -6.94
C ILE A 204 33.05 -0.52 -6.86
N SER A 205 31.86 -0.06 -7.20
CA SER A 205 31.51 1.37 -7.15
C SER A 205 31.16 1.83 -5.73
N ASN A 206 31.54 1.06 -4.71
CA ASN A 206 31.21 1.39 -3.34
C ASN A 206 32.29 2.28 -2.72
N PRO A 207 31.98 3.51 -2.28
CA PRO A 207 32.95 4.44 -1.71
C PRO A 207 33.63 3.93 -0.44
N ASN A 208 33.09 2.89 0.22
CA ASN A 208 33.68 2.28 1.41
C ASN A 208 34.83 1.28 1.07
N PHE A 209 35.21 1.16 -0.19
CA PHE A 209 36.34 0.31 -0.66
C PHE A 209 37.64 1.10 -0.84
N GLU A 210 37.64 2.41 -0.70
CA GLU A 210 38.86 3.25 -0.80
C GLU A 210 39.61 3.35 0.54
#